data_6b2f67f7e18eec551cecb81957a1b25c
#
_entry.id   6b2f67f7e18eec551cecb81957a1b25c
#
_cell.length_a   1.000
_cell.length_b   1.000
_cell.length_c   1.000
_cell.angle_alpha   90.00
_cell.angle_beta   90.00
_cell.angle_gamma   90.00
#
_symmetry.space_group_name_H-M   'P 1'
#
loop_
_entity.id
_entity.type
_entity.pdbx_description
1 polymer ?
#
loop_
_entity_poly.entity_id
_entity_poly.type
_entity_poly.pdbx_seq_one_letter_code
_entity_poly.pdbx_strand_id
1 'polypeptide(L)'
;RASWFSHKAEKATPYYYSVYLADYDVTAELCPTERAALMSFTFPQTDSAHVVVDAFDKGSFIKVFPKERKVVGFSTRNSGGVPENFRNYFVIEFDHDFEAFVNVKDGQYQGMVQGGYQETYQQEGNHVGTIISFKIRQRGEKVVARVASSFISESQAWQNLQELGQADMQQLCQQGRNRWNEVLGKIEVEDEDIDHLRTFYSCLYRSVLFPRAFYEKNAAGEVVHYSPYNGTVQKGYMFTDTGFWDTFRCLFPLLNLMYPSVNEKIQAGLANTYLESGFLPEWASPGHRGCMVGNNSASVVADAYLSGLRGYDAETLWQAVVHGANAVHPEVNSTGRHGFEYYNKLGYVPYDVKINESVARTLEYAYDDWCIYQFGKALGKSKKELKPFAKRAMNYEKVFDRENGLMRGRLLNGKFQSPFNPLKWGDTFTEGNAWHYTWSVFHDPEGLIRLMGGKEKFNQMLDSVFLLPPVFDNSYYGFTIHEIREMQVMNMGNYAHGNQPIQHAIYLYDYSGQPWKCQYWVRQVMDRLYTPTPDGYCGDEDNGQTSAWYVFSAMGFYPVCPGSGQYALGTPYF
;
A
#
# COMPACT_ATOMS: atom_id res chain seq x y z
N ARG A 1 -19.85 -20.23 0.21
CA ARG A 1 -19.62 -21.49 0.94
C ARG A 1 -18.30 -22.07 0.48
N ALA A 2 -17.57 -22.75 1.40
CA ALA A 2 -16.29 -23.34 1.10
C ALA A 2 -16.41 -24.54 0.14
N SER A 3 -15.37 -24.79 -0.63
CA SER A 3 -15.18 -26.01 -1.41
C SER A 3 -13.73 -26.46 -1.30
N TRP A 4 -13.52 -27.75 -1.38
CA TRP A 4 -12.17 -28.31 -1.57
C TRP A 4 -11.64 -27.91 -2.94
N PHE A 5 -10.38 -27.53 -2.99
CA PHE A 5 -9.65 -27.29 -4.24
C PHE A 5 -8.18 -27.70 -4.08
N SER A 6 -7.45 -27.75 -5.17
CA SER A 6 -6.03 -28.10 -5.16
C SER A 6 -5.22 -27.04 -5.90
N HIS A 7 -4.17 -26.53 -5.26
CA HIS A 7 -3.22 -25.62 -5.92
C HIS A 7 -2.58 -26.20 -7.19
N LYS A 8 -2.54 -27.55 -7.32
CA LYS A 8 -2.08 -28.20 -8.56
C LYS A 8 -3.06 -28.09 -9.72
N ALA A 9 -4.35 -27.87 -9.42
CA ALA A 9 -5.42 -27.65 -10.40
C ALA A 9 -5.85 -26.18 -10.50
N GLU A 10 -5.23 -25.30 -9.73
CA GLU A 10 -5.41 -23.87 -9.76
C GLU A 10 -4.46 -23.24 -10.79
N LYS A 11 -4.92 -22.23 -11.49
CA LYS A 11 -4.09 -21.42 -12.36
C LYS A 11 -4.28 -19.94 -11.98
N ALA A 12 -3.20 -19.33 -11.50
CA ALA A 12 -3.16 -17.91 -11.13
C ALA A 12 -2.07 -17.20 -11.94
N THR A 13 -2.47 -16.16 -12.64
CA THR A 13 -1.58 -15.24 -13.35
C THR A 13 -2.06 -13.81 -13.07
N PRO A 14 -1.27 -12.77 -13.35
CA PRO A 14 -1.72 -11.39 -13.15
C PRO A 14 -3.00 -11.00 -13.91
N TYR A 15 -3.38 -11.75 -14.92
CA TYR A 15 -4.48 -11.43 -15.84
C TYR A 15 -5.54 -12.52 -15.96
N TYR A 16 -5.36 -13.67 -15.30
CA TYR A 16 -6.30 -14.78 -15.38
C TYR A 16 -6.22 -15.65 -14.13
N TYR A 17 -7.39 -16.00 -13.62
CA TYR A 17 -7.52 -16.97 -12.52
C TYR A 17 -8.48 -18.08 -12.91
N SER A 18 -8.17 -19.31 -12.53
CA SER A 18 -9.07 -20.46 -12.65
C SER A 18 -8.87 -21.43 -11.50
N VAL A 19 -9.99 -21.99 -11.00
CA VAL A 19 -9.99 -22.97 -9.91
C VAL A 19 -11.10 -24.00 -10.13
N TYR A 20 -10.78 -25.28 -9.85
CA TYR A 20 -11.76 -26.35 -9.81
C TYR A 20 -12.27 -26.54 -8.38
N LEU A 21 -13.58 -26.35 -8.21
CA LEU A 21 -14.30 -26.50 -6.93
C LEU A 21 -14.82 -27.94 -6.82
N ALA A 22 -14.08 -28.79 -6.11
CA ALA A 22 -14.24 -30.23 -6.13
C ALA A 22 -15.58 -30.72 -5.54
N ASP A 23 -16.12 -30.02 -4.51
CA ASP A 23 -17.41 -30.39 -3.90
C ASP A 23 -18.61 -30.19 -4.82
N TYR A 24 -18.44 -29.38 -5.86
CA TYR A 24 -19.53 -28.99 -6.76
C TYR A 24 -19.30 -29.43 -8.23
N ASP A 25 -18.14 -30.02 -8.55
CA ASP A 25 -17.72 -30.33 -9.92
C ASP A 25 -17.83 -29.08 -10.85
N VAL A 26 -17.37 -27.93 -10.34
CA VAL A 26 -17.45 -26.62 -11.04
C VAL A 26 -16.05 -26.07 -11.26
N THR A 27 -15.78 -25.63 -12.49
CA THR A 27 -14.60 -24.81 -12.77
C THR A 27 -15.03 -23.35 -12.86
N ALA A 28 -14.44 -22.50 -12.02
CA ALA A 28 -14.58 -21.05 -12.08
C ALA A 28 -13.37 -20.40 -12.75
N GLU A 29 -13.62 -19.50 -13.70
CA GLU A 29 -12.59 -18.73 -14.42
C GLU A 29 -12.88 -17.23 -14.26
N LEU A 30 -11.84 -16.40 -14.20
CA LEU A 30 -11.95 -14.95 -14.10
C LEU A 30 -10.85 -14.26 -14.91
N CYS A 31 -11.25 -13.26 -15.71
CA CYS A 31 -10.33 -12.38 -16.43
C CYS A 31 -10.74 -10.92 -16.20
N PRO A 32 -9.90 -10.10 -15.51
CA PRO A 32 -10.23 -8.73 -15.17
C PRO A 32 -9.81 -7.72 -16.24
N THR A 33 -10.48 -6.56 -16.24
CA THR A 33 -10.01 -5.29 -16.76
C THR A 33 -9.71 -4.32 -15.60
N GLU A 34 -9.65 -3.01 -15.81
CA GLU A 34 -9.41 -2.06 -14.73
C GLU A 34 -10.58 -1.98 -13.73
N ARG A 35 -11.84 -2.06 -14.21
CA ARG A 35 -13.06 -1.89 -13.39
C ARG A 35 -14.13 -2.94 -13.64
N ALA A 36 -13.87 -3.87 -14.55
CA ALA A 36 -14.79 -4.94 -14.91
C ALA A 36 -14.08 -6.30 -14.93
N ALA A 37 -14.84 -7.36 -15.00
CA ALA A 37 -14.34 -8.72 -15.15
C ALA A 37 -15.32 -9.59 -15.95
N LEU A 38 -14.78 -10.51 -16.73
CA LEU A 38 -15.51 -11.63 -17.27
C LEU A 38 -15.28 -12.85 -16.38
N MET A 39 -16.36 -13.43 -15.88
CA MET A 39 -16.35 -14.66 -15.11
C MET A 39 -17.05 -15.77 -15.90
N SER A 40 -16.55 -16.99 -15.78
CA SER A 40 -17.14 -18.16 -16.43
C SER A 40 -17.20 -19.31 -15.43
N PHE A 41 -18.33 -19.98 -15.37
CA PHE A 41 -18.58 -21.12 -14.49
C PHE A 41 -18.96 -22.33 -15.33
N THR A 42 -18.08 -23.33 -15.40
CA THR A 42 -18.34 -24.59 -16.09
C THR A 42 -18.98 -25.57 -15.13
N PHE A 43 -20.20 -26.01 -15.41
CA PHE A 43 -20.99 -26.87 -14.53
C PHE A 43 -21.10 -28.30 -15.04
N PRO A 44 -21.36 -29.29 -14.14
CA PRO A 44 -21.89 -30.57 -14.54
C PRO A 44 -23.34 -30.40 -15.08
N GLN A 45 -23.85 -31.40 -15.79
CA GLN A 45 -25.26 -31.42 -16.17
C GLN A 45 -26.14 -31.46 -14.91
N THR A 46 -26.99 -30.44 -14.72
CA THR A 46 -27.84 -30.33 -13.54
C THR A 46 -28.98 -29.34 -13.79
N ASP A 47 -30.12 -29.54 -13.11
CA ASP A 47 -31.22 -28.59 -13.07
C ASP A 47 -31.05 -27.52 -11.99
N SER A 48 -29.95 -27.55 -11.23
CA SER A 48 -29.73 -26.74 -10.02
C SER A 48 -28.28 -26.21 -9.94
N ALA A 49 -27.76 -25.62 -11.00
CA ALA A 49 -26.52 -24.86 -10.96
C ALA A 49 -26.76 -23.50 -10.29
N HIS A 50 -25.89 -23.12 -9.34
CA HIS A 50 -26.07 -21.89 -8.57
C HIS A 50 -24.87 -20.96 -8.65
N VAL A 51 -25.17 -19.66 -8.82
CA VAL A 51 -24.20 -18.57 -8.60
C VAL A 51 -24.72 -17.71 -7.44
N VAL A 52 -23.87 -17.47 -6.43
CA VAL A 52 -24.19 -16.65 -5.27
C VAL A 52 -23.61 -15.24 -5.47
N VAL A 53 -24.48 -14.24 -5.35
CA VAL A 53 -24.10 -12.83 -5.31
C VAL A 53 -24.29 -12.35 -3.88
N ASP A 54 -23.21 -12.09 -3.19
CA ASP A 54 -23.17 -11.63 -1.81
C ASP A 54 -22.71 -10.16 -1.76
N ALA A 55 -23.59 -9.26 -1.31
CA ALA A 55 -23.31 -7.82 -1.24
C ALA A 55 -22.71 -7.39 0.11
N PHE A 56 -22.34 -8.34 0.97
CA PHE A 56 -21.69 -8.16 2.26
C PHE A 56 -22.53 -7.48 3.36
N ASP A 57 -21.99 -7.53 4.57
CA ASP A 57 -22.54 -6.92 5.77
C ASP A 57 -22.25 -5.41 5.89
N LYS A 58 -22.76 -4.78 6.93
CA LYS A 58 -22.69 -3.35 7.27
C LYS A 58 -23.53 -2.44 6.37
N GLY A 59 -24.51 -2.98 5.70
CA GLY A 59 -25.41 -2.27 4.80
C GLY A 59 -25.20 -2.64 3.35
N SER A 60 -26.21 -3.19 2.72
CA SER A 60 -26.16 -3.58 1.32
C SER A 60 -27.54 -3.60 0.67
N PHE A 61 -27.53 -3.54 -0.66
CA PHE A 61 -28.73 -3.55 -1.50
C PHE A 61 -28.50 -4.46 -2.70
N ILE A 62 -29.55 -5.20 -3.07
CA ILE A 62 -29.60 -6.02 -4.30
C ILE A 62 -30.92 -5.80 -5.02
N LYS A 63 -30.85 -5.75 -6.35
CA LYS A 63 -32.01 -5.80 -7.25
C LYS A 63 -31.76 -6.79 -8.37
N VAL A 64 -32.71 -7.70 -8.56
CA VAL A 64 -32.69 -8.75 -9.60
C VAL A 64 -33.66 -8.40 -10.70
N PHE A 65 -33.23 -8.49 -11.96
CA PHE A 65 -33.99 -8.30 -13.19
C PHE A 65 -34.03 -9.62 -13.96
N PRO A 66 -34.99 -10.52 -13.66
CA PRO A 66 -34.95 -11.87 -14.20
C PRO A 66 -35.03 -11.95 -15.72
N LYS A 67 -35.86 -11.12 -16.37
CA LYS A 67 -36.01 -11.05 -17.84
C LYS A 67 -34.73 -10.55 -18.53
N GLU A 68 -34.04 -9.64 -17.89
CA GLU A 68 -32.84 -9.03 -18.45
C GLU A 68 -31.57 -9.80 -18.07
N ARG A 69 -31.70 -10.84 -17.21
CA ARG A 69 -30.60 -11.65 -16.72
C ARG A 69 -29.55 -10.80 -15.99
N LYS A 70 -30.02 -9.82 -15.19
CA LYS A 70 -29.17 -8.84 -14.52
C LYS A 70 -29.38 -8.84 -13.02
N VAL A 71 -28.28 -8.54 -12.32
CA VAL A 71 -28.28 -8.24 -10.89
C VAL A 71 -27.50 -6.95 -10.68
N VAL A 72 -28.08 -6.02 -9.94
CA VAL A 72 -27.38 -4.80 -9.51
C VAL A 72 -27.46 -4.65 -8.01
N GLY A 73 -26.54 -3.89 -7.45
CA GLY A 73 -26.55 -3.62 -6.02
C GLY A 73 -25.46 -2.70 -5.58
N PHE A 74 -25.35 -2.53 -4.27
CA PHE A 74 -24.22 -1.86 -3.64
C PHE A 74 -23.89 -2.46 -2.28
N SER A 75 -22.66 -2.23 -1.85
CA SER A 75 -22.20 -2.45 -0.48
C SER A 75 -21.73 -1.13 0.12
N THR A 76 -22.01 -0.92 1.40
CA THR A 76 -21.46 0.22 2.15
C THR A 76 -20.24 -0.19 2.98
N ARG A 77 -19.84 -1.48 2.92
CA ARG A 77 -18.73 -2.00 3.70
C ARG A 77 -17.43 -1.26 3.38
N ASN A 78 -16.78 -0.76 4.42
CA ASN A 78 -15.50 -0.06 4.33
C ASN A 78 -14.72 -0.24 5.65
N SER A 79 -13.46 0.18 5.67
CA SER A 79 -12.58 0.13 6.85
C SER A 79 -12.60 1.41 7.69
N GLY A 80 -13.47 2.37 7.36
CA GLY A 80 -13.59 3.66 8.03
C GLY A 80 -13.02 4.83 7.24
N GLY A 81 -13.16 6.03 7.78
CA GLY A 81 -12.61 7.25 7.20
C GLY A 81 -13.33 7.76 5.94
N VAL A 82 -14.57 7.33 5.69
CA VAL A 82 -15.37 7.74 4.53
C VAL A 82 -16.70 8.36 4.95
N PRO A 83 -17.28 9.27 4.12
CA PRO A 83 -18.61 9.81 4.32
C PRO A 83 -19.72 8.75 4.33
N GLU A 84 -20.84 9.03 4.98
CA GLU A 84 -21.98 8.13 5.13
C GLU A 84 -22.59 7.64 3.80
N ASN A 85 -22.45 8.44 2.75
CA ASN A 85 -22.96 8.11 1.42
C ASN A 85 -22.01 7.22 0.60
N PHE A 86 -20.92 6.71 1.19
CA PHE A 86 -20.02 5.79 0.50
C PHE A 86 -20.75 4.53 0.07
N ARG A 87 -20.59 4.17 -1.21
CA ARG A 87 -21.15 2.96 -1.82
C ARG A 87 -20.15 2.38 -2.81
N ASN A 88 -20.05 1.08 -2.81
CA ASN A 88 -19.44 0.32 -3.90
C ASN A 88 -20.59 -0.32 -4.68
N TYR A 89 -20.98 0.31 -5.77
CA TYR A 89 -22.00 -0.18 -6.69
C TYR A 89 -21.43 -1.31 -7.54
N PHE A 90 -22.26 -2.31 -7.86
CA PHE A 90 -21.91 -3.36 -8.79
C PHE A 90 -23.07 -3.67 -9.74
N VAL A 91 -22.72 -4.15 -10.93
CA VAL A 91 -23.65 -4.61 -11.95
C VAL A 91 -23.16 -5.95 -12.49
N ILE A 92 -24.09 -6.88 -12.72
CA ILE A 92 -23.80 -8.22 -13.23
C ILE A 92 -24.79 -8.52 -14.34
N GLU A 93 -24.31 -8.99 -15.49
CA GLU A 93 -25.12 -9.46 -16.62
C GLU A 93 -24.72 -10.90 -16.94
N PHE A 94 -25.72 -11.80 -16.97
CA PHE A 94 -25.53 -13.20 -17.30
C PHE A 94 -25.95 -13.50 -18.74
N ASP A 95 -25.30 -14.48 -19.36
CA ASP A 95 -25.63 -14.96 -20.69
C ASP A 95 -26.77 -16.00 -20.71
N HIS A 96 -27.19 -16.51 -19.55
CA HIS A 96 -28.19 -17.55 -19.35
C HIS A 96 -29.44 -17.02 -18.66
N ASP A 97 -30.60 -17.57 -19.03
CA ASP A 97 -31.87 -17.30 -18.37
C ASP A 97 -31.88 -17.85 -16.94
N PHE A 98 -32.49 -17.13 -16.02
CA PHE A 98 -32.65 -17.57 -14.63
C PHE A 98 -33.82 -18.58 -14.54
N GLU A 99 -33.55 -19.80 -14.10
CA GLU A 99 -34.59 -20.78 -13.79
C GLU A 99 -35.30 -20.43 -12.46
N ALA A 100 -34.54 -19.93 -11.49
CA ALA A 100 -35.04 -19.44 -10.21
C ALA A 100 -34.03 -18.53 -9.55
N PHE A 101 -34.46 -17.74 -8.57
CA PHE A 101 -33.56 -17.07 -7.64
C PHE A 101 -34.13 -17.02 -6.25
N VAL A 102 -33.24 -16.95 -5.26
CA VAL A 102 -33.58 -16.85 -3.84
C VAL A 102 -32.81 -15.69 -3.25
N ASN A 103 -33.51 -14.74 -2.65
CA ASN A 103 -32.84 -13.67 -1.93
C ASN A 103 -32.52 -14.07 -0.49
N VAL A 104 -31.43 -13.54 0.01
CA VAL A 104 -30.94 -13.79 1.36
C VAL A 104 -30.82 -12.45 2.08
N LYS A 105 -31.38 -12.37 3.28
CA LYS A 105 -31.26 -11.21 4.17
C LYS A 105 -30.86 -11.67 5.56
N ASP A 106 -29.74 -11.13 6.04
CA ASP A 106 -29.20 -11.41 7.38
C ASP A 106 -29.10 -12.93 7.67
N GLY A 107 -28.65 -13.69 6.63
CA GLY A 107 -28.50 -15.15 6.70
C GLY A 107 -29.79 -15.95 6.50
N GLN A 108 -30.94 -15.31 6.32
CA GLN A 108 -32.21 -15.95 6.12
C GLN A 108 -32.69 -15.92 4.67
N TYR A 109 -33.19 -17.04 4.17
CA TYR A 109 -33.78 -17.12 2.83
C TYR A 109 -35.18 -16.44 2.82
N GLN A 110 -35.38 -15.61 1.78
CA GLN A 110 -36.62 -14.81 1.61
C GLN A 110 -37.61 -15.38 0.59
N GLY A 111 -37.62 -16.70 0.46
CA GLY A 111 -38.46 -17.39 -0.52
C GLY A 111 -37.81 -17.52 -1.88
N MET A 112 -38.26 -18.47 -2.66
CA MET A 112 -37.78 -18.77 -4.01
C MET A 112 -38.75 -18.19 -5.04
N VAL A 113 -38.18 -17.45 -6.02
CA VAL A 113 -38.92 -16.95 -7.19
C VAL A 113 -38.55 -17.80 -8.39
N GLN A 114 -39.55 -18.39 -9.02
CA GLN A 114 -39.37 -19.25 -10.22
C GLN A 114 -39.05 -18.42 -11.46
N GLY A 115 -38.29 -19.00 -12.39
CA GLY A 115 -37.97 -18.39 -13.69
C GLY A 115 -39.20 -18.03 -14.49
N GLY A 116 -39.07 -17.05 -15.38
CA GLY A 116 -40.17 -16.50 -16.17
C GLY A 116 -40.97 -15.43 -15.45
N TYR A 117 -40.69 -15.14 -14.20
CA TYR A 117 -41.27 -14.00 -13.48
C TYR A 117 -40.85 -12.68 -14.13
N GLN A 118 -41.83 -11.80 -14.36
CA GLN A 118 -41.61 -10.57 -15.11
C GLN A 118 -41.22 -9.36 -14.26
N GLU A 119 -41.43 -9.46 -12.96
CA GLU A 119 -41.24 -8.36 -12.04
C GLU A 119 -39.79 -8.35 -11.47
N THR A 120 -39.26 -7.14 -11.32
CA THR A 120 -38.01 -6.94 -10.60
C THR A 120 -38.20 -7.18 -9.13
N TYR A 121 -37.19 -7.76 -8.48
CA TYR A 121 -37.18 -7.95 -7.04
C TYR A 121 -36.01 -7.18 -6.43
N GLN A 122 -36.26 -6.45 -5.35
CA GLN A 122 -35.21 -5.71 -4.64
C GLN A 122 -35.27 -5.92 -3.14
N GLN A 123 -34.10 -5.82 -2.51
CA GLN A 123 -33.95 -5.97 -1.07
C GLN A 123 -32.79 -5.10 -0.56
N GLU A 124 -33.01 -4.49 0.61
CA GLU A 124 -32.00 -3.74 1.35
C GLU A 124 -31.98 -4.21 2.80
N GLY A 125 -30.79 -4.23 3.42
CA GLY A 125 -30.61 -4.66 4.79
C GLY A 125 -29.19 -4.56 5.26
N ASN A 126 -28.91 -5.11 6.45
CA ASN A 126 -27.53 -5.12 6.95
C ASN A 126 -26.63 -6.03 6.10
N HIS A 127 -27.14 -7.19 5.68
CA HIS A 127 -26.42 -8.14 4.83
C HIS A 127 -27.41 -8.79 3.85
N VAL A 128 -27.34 -8.41 2.59
CA VAL A 128 -28.20 -9.01 1.57
C VAL A 128 -27.41 -9.68 0.47
N GLY A 129 -28.02 -10.70 -0.14
CA GLY A 129 -27.48 -11.46 -1.24
C GLY A 129 -28.57 -12.08 -2.09
N THR A 130 -28.19 -12.70 -3.19
CA THR A 130 -29.10 -13.52 -4.01
C THR A 130 -28.37 -14.76 -4.53
N ILE A 131 -29.11 -15.85 -4.66
CA ILE A 131 -28.65 -17.10 -5.25
C ILE A 131 -29.44 -17.27 -6.55
N ILE A 132 -28.74 -17.20 -7.67
CA ILE A 132 -29.32 -17.38 -9.00
C ILE A 132 -29.14 -18.83 -9.40
N SER A 133 -30.22 -19.47 -9.86
CA SER A 133 -30.22 -20.85 -10.35
C SER A 133 -30.32 -20.91 -11.86
N PHE A 134 -29.56 -21.82 -12.44
CA PHE A 134 -29.52 -22.08 -13.89
C PHE A 134 -29.77 -23.55 -14.16
N LYS A 135 -30.35 -23.85 -15.31
CA LYS A 135 -30.49 -25.19 -15.86
C LYS A 135 -29.38 -25.50 -16.84
N ILE A 136 -28.56 -26.48 -16.53
CA ILE A 136 -27.42 -26.91 -17.34
C ILE A 136 -27.82 -28.20 -18.06
N ARG A 137 -27.93 -28.13 -19.38
CA ARG A 137 -28.49 -29.20 -20.21
C ARG A 137 -27.44 -30.29 -20.56
N GLN A 138 -26.19 -29.89 -20.58
CA GLN A 138 -25.09 -30.83 -20.87
C GLN A 138 -23.89 -30.56 -20.00
N ARG A 139 -23.09 -31.61 -19.70
CA ARG A 139 -21.86 -31.46 -18.95
C ARG A 139 -20.88 -30.54 -19.69
N GLY A 140 -20.27 -29.60 -18.97
CA GLY A 140 -19.31 -28.66 -19.51
C GLY A 140 -19.91 -27.39 -20.11
N GLU A 141 -21.24 -27.23 -20.00
CA GLU A 141 -21.89 -25.96 -20.34
C GLU A 141 -21.43 -24.85 -19.40
N LYS A 142 -21.17 -23.67 -19.97
CA LYS A 142 -20.61 -22.53 -19.25
C LYS A 142 -21.68 -21.45 -19.05
N VAL A 143 -21.84 -21.00 -17.82
CA VAL A 143 -22.56 -19.76 -17.51
C VAL A 143 -21.55 -18.63 -17.42
N VAL A 144 -21.74 -17.59 -18.20
CA VAL A 144 -20.84 -16.42 -18.24
C VAL A 144 -21.50 -15.23 -17.54
N ALA A 145 -20.76 -14.58 -16.67
CA ALA A 145 -21.14 -13.35 -15.98
C ALA A 145 -20.18 -12.22 -16.37
N ARG A 146 -20.73 -11.10 -16.81
CA ARG A 146 -20.05 -9.83 -17.03
C ARG A 146 -20.29 -8.97 -15.80
N VAL A 147 -19.23 -8.57 -15.11
CA VAL A 147 -19.31 -7.87 -13.82
C VAL A 147 -18.54 -6.56 -13.89
N ALA A 148 -19.10 -5.50 -13.33
CA ALA A 148 -18.36 -4.24 -13.14
C ALA A 148 -18.75 -3.58 -11.82
N SER A 149 -17.88 -2.70 -11.34
CA SER A 149 -18.13 -1.92 -10.13
C SER A 149 -17.84 -0.44 -10.33
N SER A 150 -18.39 0.39 -9.43
CA SER A 150 -18.16 1.84 -9.38
C SER A 150 -18.34 2.36 -7.96
N PHE A 151 -17.54 3.35 -7.56
CA PHE A 151 -17.77 4.10 -6.32
C PHE A 151 -18.65 5.35 -6.54
N ILE A 152 -19.04 5.63 -7.79
CA ILE A 152 -19.79 6.83 -8.16
C ILE A 152 -21.30 6.55 -8.21
N SER A 153 -21.73 5.56 -9.02
CA SER A 153 -23.15 5.21 -9.20
C SER A 153 -23.34 3.88 -9.93
N GLU A 154 -24.56 3.36 -9.89
CA GLU A 154 -24.96 2.20 -10.71
C GLU A 154 -24.78 2.49 -12.21
N SER A 155 -25.18 3.68 -12.69
CA SER A 155 -25.01 4.06 -14.09
C SER A 155 -23.55 4.11 -14.53
N GLN A 156 -22.66 4.53 -13.64
CA GLN A 156 -21.22 4.50 -13.89
C GLN A 156 -20.68 3.06 -13.89
N ALA A 157 -21.20 2.16 -13.04
CA ALA A 157 -20.84 0.74 -13.10
C ALA A 157 -21.23 0.11 -14.45
N TRP A 158 -22.40 0.46 -15.00
CA TRP A 158 -22.77 0.08 -16.37
C TRP A 158 -21.83 0.66 -17.43
N GLN A 159 -21.36 1.89 -17.25
CA GLN A 159 -20.35 2.50 -18.12
C GLN A 159 -19.02 1.72 -18.03
N ASN A 160 -18.58 1.37 -16.84
CA ASN A 160 -17.36 0.60 -16.61
C ASN A 160 -17.44 -0.81 -17.22
N LEU A 161 -18.62 -1.41 -17.27
CA LEU A 161 -18.84 -2.70 -17.91
C LEU A 161 -18.47 -2.69 -19.42
N GLN A 162 -18.52 -1.53 -20.07
CA GLN A 162 -18.13 -1.38 -21.48
C GLN A 162 -16.63 -1.63 -21.71
N GLU A 163 -15.80 -1.66 -20.66
CA GLU A 163 -14.39 -2.04 -20.79
C GLU A 163 -14.19 -3.45 -21.35
N LEU A 164 -15.15 -4.35 -21.12
CA LEU A 164 -15.14 -5.72 -21.67
C LEU A 164 -15.40 -5.78 -23.19
N GLY A 165 -16.02 -4.74 -23.76
CA GLY A 165 -16.41 -4.74 -25.17
C GLY A 165 -17.21 -5.99 -25.56
N GLN A 166 -16.85 -6.61 -26.69
CA GLN A 166 -17.40 -7.88 -27.18
C GLN A 166 -16.36 -9.04 -27.03
N ALA A 167 -15.30 -8.81 -26.26
CA ALA A 167 -14.22 -9.79 -26.12
C ALA A 167 -14.68 -11.02 -25.35
N ASP A 168 -14.28 -12.18 -25.79
CA ASP A 168 -14.40 -13.43 -25.05
C ASP A 168 -13.27 -13.60 -24.01
N MET A 169 -13.32 -14.68 -23.22
CA MET A 169 -12.33 -14.98 -22.18
C MET A 169 -10.90 -15.04 -22.73
N GLN A 170 -10.70 -15.67 -23.89
CA GLN A 170 -9.38 -15.82 -24.49
C GLN A 170 -8.81 -14.47 -24.95
N GLN A 171 -9.64 -13.66 -25.58
CA GLN A 171 -9.27 -12.32 -26.05
C GLN A 171 -8.90 -11.39 -24.87
N LEU A 172 -9.70 -11.41 -23.79
CA LEU A 172 -9.42 -10.63 -22.59
C LEU A 172 -8.14 -11.09 -21.90
N CYS A 173 -7.93 -12.41 -21.77
CA CYS A 173 -6.68 -12.95 -21.24
C CYS A 173 -5.46 -12.51 -22.05
N GLN A 174 -5.58 -12.49 -23.39
CA GLN A 174 -4.47 -12.02 -24.24
C GLN A 174 -4.22 -10.52 -24.07
N GLN A 175 -5.27 -9.71 -23.96
CA GLN A 175 -5.15 -8.27 -23.68
C GLN A 175 -4.48 -8.03 -22.31
N GLY A 176 -4.94 -8.74 -21.28
CA GLY A 176 -4.35 -8.67 -19.94
C GLY A 176 -2.90 -9.09 -19.92
N ARG A 177 -2.56 -10.20 -20.61
CA ARG A 177 -1.17 -10.66 -20.77
C ARG A 177 -0.28 -9.60 -21.43
N ASN A 178 -0.76 -8.98 -22.51
CA ASN A 178 -0.01 -7.94 -23.22
C ASN A 178 0.23 -6.74 -22.30
N ARG A 179 -0.80 -6.33 -21.55
CA ARG A 179 -0.68 -5.21 -20.60
C ARG A 179 0.32 -5.48 -19.48
N TRP A 180 0.29 -6.67 -18.90
CA TRP A 180 1.25 -7.04 -17.86
C TRP A 180 2.67 -7.22 -18.40
N ASN A 181 2.83 -7.72 -19.62
CA ASN A 181 4.14 -7.78 -20.27
C ASN A 181 4.71 -6.37 -20.54
N GLU A 182 3.87 -5.39 -20.89
CA GLU A 182 4.27 -3.98 -21.03
C GLU A 182 4.74 -3.40 -19.68
N VAL A 183 4.06 -3.75 -18.58
CA VAL A 183 4.40 -3.26 -17.24
C VAL A 183 5.66 -3.93 -16.71
N LEU A 184 5.72 -5.25 -16.72
CA LEU A 184 6.82 -6.02 -16.13
C LEU A 184 8.06 -6.09 -17.04
N GLY A 185 7.89 -6.02 -18.35
CA GLY A 185 8.98 -6.05 -19.33
C GLY A 185 9.78 -4.75 -19.43
N LYS A 186 9.57 -3.79 -18.52
CA LYS A 186 10.44 -2.62 -18.40
C LYS A 186 11.83 -2.95 -17.84
N ILE A 187 11.93 -4.07 -17.14
CA ILE A 187 13.20 -4.63 -16.69
C ILE A 187 13.23 -6.07 -17.18
N GLU A 188 14.20 -6.37 -18.01
CA GLU A 188 14.46 -7.73 -18.50
C GLU A 188 15.70 -8.26 -17.80
N VAL A 189 15.59 -9.42 -17.18
CA VAL A 189 16.68 -10.11 -16.50
C VAL A 189 16.83 -11.54 -17.04
N GLU A 190 18.05 -12.02 -17.10
CA GLU A 190 18.39 -13.37 -17.51
C GLU A 190 19.14 -14.07 -16.38
N ASP A 191 18.74 -15.29 -16.06
CA ASP A 191 19.40 -16.17 -15.07
C ASP A 191 19.15 -17.62 -15.47
N GLU A 192 20.11 -18.49 -15.19
CA GLU A 192 19.96 -19.95 -15.36
C GLU A 192 19.02 -20.54 -14.29
N ASP A 193 18.93 -19.89 -13.11
CA ASP A 193 18.04 -20.30 -12.04
C ASP A 193 16.66 -19.65 -12.20
N ILE A 194 15.69 -20.47 -12.56
CA ILE A 194 14.29 -20.04 -12.73
C ILE A 194 13.67 -19.48 -11.44
N ASP A 195 14.14 -19.88 -10.27
CA ASP A 195 13.61 -19.42 -8.99
C ASP A 195 14.07 -17.99 -8.67
N HIS A 196 15.26 -17.59 -9.12
CA HIS A 196 15.68 -16.19 -9.08
C HIS A 196 14.77 -15.30 -9.95
N LEU A 197 14.47 -15.76 -11.19
CA LEU A 197 13.55 -15.04 -12.08
C LEU A 197 12.13 -14.94 -11.50
N ARG A 198 11.62 -16.02 -10.91
CA ARG A 198 10.31 -16.03 -10.24
C ARG A 198 10.27 -15.05 -9.08
N THR A 199 11.30 -15.03 -8.24
CA THR A 199 11.41 -14.08 -7.11
C THR A 199 11.44 -12.65 -7.60
N PHE A 200 12.29 -12.34 -8.58
CA PHE A 200 12.40 -10.99 -9.14
C PHE A 200 11.09 -10.49 -9.73
N TYR A 201 10.47 -11.25 -10.63
CA TYR A 201 9.23 -10.82 -11.28
C TYR A 201 8.02 -10.82 -10.35
N SER A 202 8.00 -11.68 -9.30
CA SER A 202 6.99 -11.60 -8.25
C SER A 202 7.12 -10.32 -7.44
N CYS A 203 8.35 -9.92 -7.10
CA CYS A 203 8.62 -8.63 -6.44
C CYS A 203 8.25 -7.44 -7.34
N LEU A 204 8.63 -7.46 -8.61
CA LEU A 204 8.27 -6.39 -9.55
C LEU A 204 6.75 -6.29 -9.73
N TYR A 205 6.04 -7.42 -9.83
CA TYR A 205 4.58 -7.47 -9.89
C TYR A 205 3.94 -6.83 -8.65
N ARG A 206 4.37 -7.21 -7.46
CA ARG A 206 3.81 -6.67 -6.20
C ARG A 206 4.12 -5.19 -6.01
N SER A 207 5.26 -4.69 -6.51
CA SER A 207 5.62 -3.26 -6.47
C SER A 207 4.65 -2.36 -7.24
N VAL A 208 3.80 -2.91 -8.12
CA VAL A 208 2.88 -2.12 -8.95
C VAL A 208 1.40 -2.39 -8.64
N LEU A 209 1.10 -3.06 -7.53
CA LEU A 209 -0.27 -3.31 -7.10
C LEU A 209 -0.87 -2.14 -6.30
N PHE A 210 -0.04 -1.29 -5.71
CA PHE A 210 -0.44 -0.14 -4.89
C PHE A 210 0.33 1.13 -5.28
N PRO A 211 -0.27 2.33 -5.03
CA PRO A 211 -1.64 2.58 -4.60
C PRO A 211 -2.66 2.17 -5.66
N ARG A 212 -3.90 1.89 -5.23
CA ARG A 212 -5.00 1.56 -6.13
C ARG A 212 -5.58 2.78 -6.78
N ALA A 213 -5.90 2.70 -8.08
CA ALA A 213 -6.66 3.70 -8.79
C ALA A 213 -8.09 3.79 -8.21
N PHE A 214 -8.47 4.97 -7.76
CA PHE A 214 -9.79 5.26 -7.19
C PHE A 214 -10.55 6.28 -8.05
N TYR A 215 -10.22 6.34 -9.32
CA TYR A 215 -10.86 7.19 -10.33
C TYR A 215 -11.49 6.33 -11.43
N GLU A 216 -12.42 6.93 -12.13
CA GLU A 216 -13.19 6.30 -13.21
C GLU A 216 -13.22 7.23 -14.42
N LYS A 217 -13.75 6.75 -15.55
CA LYS A 217 -14.01 7.57 -16.74
C LYS A 217 -15.51 7.65 -16.96
N ASN A 218 -16.06 8.86 -16.99
CA ASN A 218 -17.47 9.07 -17.31
C ASN A 218 -17.76 8.83 -18.81
N ALA A 219 -19.03 8.92 -19.20
CA ALA A 219 -19.47 8.70 -20.59
C ALA A 219 -18.84 9.68 -21.60
N ALA A 220 -18.36 10.85 -21.15
CA ALA A 220 -17.62 11.80 -21.98
C ALA A 220 -16.12 11.48 -22.06
N GLY A 221 -15.64 10.44 -21.39
CA GLY A 221 -14.22 10.07 -21.29
C GLY A 221 -13.41 10.92 -20.31
N GLU A 222 -14.06 11.80 -19.53
CA GLU A 222 -13.40 12.60 -18.52
C GLU A 222 -13.06 11.75 -17.30
N VAL A 223 -11.88 12.00 -16.69
CA VAL A 223 -11.47 11.39 -15.43
C VAL A 223 -12.24 12.03 -14.28
N VAL A 224 -12.93 11.21 -13.51
CA VAL A 224 -13.77 11.60 -12.36
C VAL A 224 -13.56 10.61 -11.22
N HIS A 225 -13.88 11.01 -9.99
CA HIS A 225 -13.84 10.11 -8.85
C HIS A 225 -14.91 10.48 -7.81
N TYR A 226 -15.31 9.50 -7.02
CA TYR A 226 -15.98 9.74 -5.74
C TYR A 226 -14.92 10.19 -4.74
N SER A 227 -15.13 11.35 -4.09
CA SER A 227 -14.23 11.80 -3.03
C SER A 227 -14.45 11.01 -1.74
N PRO A 228 -13.49 10.20 -1.29
CA PRO A 228 -13.61 9.50 -0.01
C PRO A 228 -13.47 10.43 1.19
N TYR A 229 -13.28 11.73 0.97
CA TYR A 229 -13.08 12.75 2.00
C TYR A 229 -14.33 13.61 2.22
N ASN A 230 -15.02 14.01 1.15
CA ASN A 230 -16.19 14.90 1.25
C ASN A 230 -17.49 14.30 0.67
N GLY A 231 -17.46 13.10 0.08
CA GLY A 231 -18.64 12.38 -0.40
C GLY A 231 -19.25 12.91 -1.70
N THR A 232 -18.55 13.78 -2.43
CA THR A 232 -19.02 14.30 -3.72
C THR A 232 -18.26 13.68 -4.89
N VAL A 233 -18.85 13.76 -6.09
CA VAL A 233 -18.15 13.37 -7.32
C VAL A 233 -17.34 14.55 -7.83
N GLN A 234 -16.05 14.34 -8.04
CA GLN A 234 -15.09 15.36 -8.43
C GLN A 234 -14.39 15.00 -9.74
N LYS A 235 -13.78 15.99 -10.40
CA LYS A 235 -12.94 15.77 -11.58
C LYS A 235 -11.50 15.45 -11.19
N GLY A 236 -10.83 14.65 -12.02
CA GLY A 236 -9.42 14.31 -11.88
C GLY A 236 -9.14 12.99 -11.20
N TYR A 237 -7.86 12.73 -10.99
CA TYR A 237 -7.37 11.48 -10.42
C TYR A 237 -7.55 11.41 -8.91
N MET A 238 -7.73 10.21 -8.41
CA MET A 238 -7.70 9.84 -7.00
C MET A 238 -7.09 8.44 -6.86
N PHE A 239 -6.30 8.25 -5.80
CA PHE A 239 -5.69 6.97 -5.46
C PHE A 239 -5.88 6.68 -3.98
N THR A 240 -5.87 5.39 -3.61
CA THR A 240 -6.08 4.93 -2.24
C THR A 240 -5.31 3.66 -1.93
N ASP A 241 -5.51 3.13 -0.72
CA ASP A 241 -4.92 1.89 -0.21
C ASP A 241 -3.39 1.94 -0.23
N THR A 242 -2.82 2.93 0.45
CA THR A 242 -1.37 3.05 0.65
C THR A 242 -1.05 3.82 1.93
N GLY A 243 0.05 3.42 2.57
CA GLY A 243 0.69 4.11 3.69
C GLY A 243 2.04 4.68 3.27
N PHE A 244 2.26 5.98 3.51
CA PHE A 244 3.50 6.61 3.07
C PHE A 244 4.67 6.36 4.01
N TRP A 245 4.42 6.07 5.30
CA TRP A 245 5.47 5.66 6.22
C TRP A 245 6.23 4.42 5.72
N ASP A 246 5.50 3.48 5.11
CA ASP A 246 6.08 2.30 4.48
C ASP A 246 6.75 2.66 3.15
N THR A 247 6.01 3.29 2.25
CA THR A 247 6.27 3.30 0.80
C THR A 247 7.15 4.44 0.31
N PHE A 248 7.39 5.48 1.12
CA PHE A 248 8.24 6.60 0.69
C PHE A 248 9.68 6.16 0.44
N ARG A 249 10.14 5.10 1.12
CA ARG A 249 11.54 4.69 1.22
C ARG A 249 12.12 4.23 -0.11
N CYS A 250 11.42 3.34 -0.82
CA CYS A 250 11.86 2.92 -2.15
C CYS A 250 10.72 2.59 -3.14
N LEU A 251 9.49 2.35 -2.71
CA LEU A 251 8.40 2.13 -3.68
C LEU A 251 8.17 3.37 -4.54
N PHE A 252 7.96 4.55 -3.94
CA PHE A 252 7.74 5.77 -4.71
C PHE A 252 8.96 6.18 -5.55
N PRO A 253 10.21 6.07 -5.07
CA PRO A 253 11.40 6.17 -5.93
C PRO A 253 11.40 5.20 -7.12
N LEU A 254 10.95 3.95 -6.94
CA LEU A 254 10.80 3.00 -8.05
C LEU A 254 9.75 3.46 -9.06
N LEU A 255 8.60 3.97 -8.58
CA LEU A 255 7.57 4.53 -9.44
C LEU A 255 8.08 5.77 -10.22
N ASN A 256 8.87 6.64 -9.59
CA ASN A 256 9.52 7.76 -10.26
C ASN A 256 10.43 7.29 -11.40
N LEU A 257 11.20 6.25 -11.17
CA LEU A 257 12.17 5.74 -12.13
C LEU A 257 11.50 4.96 -13.28
N MET A 258 10.61 4.03 -12.94
CA MET A 258 10.07 3.05 -13.89
C MET A 258 8.71 3.41 -14.46
N TYR A 259 7.88 4.14 -13.68
CA TYR A 259 6.48 4.42 -14.02
C TYR A 259 6.12 5.90 -13.80
N PRO A 260 6.92 6.87 -14.32
CA PRO A 260 6.74 8.29 -14.03
C PRO A 260 5.35 8.81 -14.38
N SER A 261 4.77 8.38 -15.51
CA SER A 261 3.42 8.80 -15.92
C SER A 261 2.32 8.32 -14.98
N VAL A 262 2.53 7.22 -14.26
CA VAL A 262 1.59 6.75 -13.22
C VAL A 262 1.75 7.61 -11.99
N ASN A 263 2.99 7.89 -11.56
CA ASN A 263 3.20 8.72 -10.38
C ASN A 263 2.78 10.19 -10.59
N GLU A 264 2.87 10.73 -11.81
CA GLU A 264 2.29 12.06 -12.11
C GLU A 264 0.78 12.10 -11.84
N LYS A 265 0.05 11.04 -12.18
CA LYS A 265 -1.38 10.90 -11.85
C LYS A 265 -1.61 10.78 -10.34
N ILE A 266 -0.73 10.05 -9.63
CA ILE A 266 -0.80 9.94 -8.16
C ILE A 266 -0.58 11.32 -7.54
N GLN A 267 0.41 12.10 -8.00
CA GLN A 267 0.66 13.45 -7.51
C GLN A 267 -0.54 14.39 -7.76
N ALA A 268 -1.19 14.28 -8.93
CA ALA A 268 -2.43 15.00 -9.21
C ALA A 268 -3.56 14.58 -8.24
N GLY A 269 -3.65 13.29 -7.93
CA GLY A 269 -4.59 12.76 -6.93
C GLY A 269 -4.32 13.29 -5.52
N LEU A 270 -3.05 13.43 -5.13
CA LEU A 270 -2.66 14.03 -3.84
C LEU A 270 -3.06 15.53 -3.77
N ALA A 271 -2.90 16.27 -4.86
CA ALA A 271 -3.39 17.65 -4.92
C ALA A 271 -4.92 17.72 -4.72
N ASN A 272 -5.67 16.83 -5.38
CA ASN A 272 -7.12 16.72 -5.18
C ASN A 272 -7.47 16.36 -3.73
N THR A 273 -6.77 15.40 -3.13
CA THR A 273 -6.98 15.03 -1.72
C THR A 273 -6.83 16.24 -0.79
N TYR A 274 -5.80 17.05 -0.99
CA TYR A 274 -5.62 18.26 -0.19
C TYR A 274 -6.76 19.28 -0.40
N LEU A 275 -7.17 19.51 -1.64
CA LEU A 275 -8.28 20.43 -1.95
C LEU A 275 -9.62 19.96 -1.36
N GLU A 276 -9.82 18.65 -1.26
CA GLU A 276 -11.07 18.04 -0.80
C GLU A 276 -11.15 17.85 0.72
N SER A 277 -10.01 17.64 1.39
CA SER A 277 -9.94 17.34 2.82
C SER A 277 -9.18 18.37 3.67
N GLY A 278 -8.39 19.25 3.04
CA GLY A 278 -7.48 20.17 3.73
C GLY A 278 -6.13 19.55 4.14
N PHE A 279 -5.92 18.25 3.94
CA PHE A 279 -4.69 17.54 4.29
C PHE A 279 -4.26 16.56 3.20
N LEU A 280 -2.95 16.29 3.10
CA LEU A 280 -2.47 15.10 2.41
C LEU A 280 -2.72 13.86 3.27
N PRO A 281 -2.98 12.69 2.68
CA PRO A 281 -3.09 11.46 3.45
C PRO A 281 -1.69 11.02 3.92
N GLU A 282 -1.59 10.44 5.11
CA GLU A 282 -0.41 9.68 5.52
C GLU A 282 -0.67 8.17 5.39
N TRP A 283 -1.92 7.79 5.60
CA TRP A 283 -2.49 6.49 5.25
C TRP A 283 -3.89 6.69 4.67
N ALA A 284 -4.15 6.15 3.49
CA ALA A 284 -5.46 6.22 2.84
C ALA A 284 -6.06 4.82 2.67
N SER A 285 -7.35 4.61 3.10
CA SER A 285 -8.06 3.34 2.88
C SER A 285 -9.56 3.46 3.20
N PRO A 286 -10.42 3.92 2.29
CA PRO A 286 -10.10 4.77 1.14
C PRO A 286 -9.86 6.24 1.49
N GLY A 287 -10.40 6.77 2.60
CA GLY A 287 -10.11 8.11 3.13
C GLY A 287 -8.96 8.12 4.14
N HIS A 288 -8.85 9.19 4.94
CA HIS A 288 -7.83 9.27 5.99
C HIS A 288 -8.00 8.15 7.02
N ARG A 289 -6.95 7.38 7.25
CA ARG A 289 -6.92 6.32 8.24
C ARG A 289 -5.95 6.66 9.36
N GLY A 290 -6.37 6.46 10.60
CA GLY A 290 -5.53 6.61 11.80
C GLY A 290 -4.54 5.46 11.93
N CYS A 291 -3.40 5.56 11.26
CA CYS A 291 -2.38 4.52 11.22
C CYS A 291 -0.99 5.15 11.07
N MET A 292 0.02 4.55 11.68
CA MET A 292 1.44 4.89 11.60
C MET A 292 1.81 6.31 12.08
N VAL A 293 3.03 6.71 11.83
CA VAL A 293 3.62 7.98 12.21
C VAL A 293 4.27 8.65 11.00
N GLY A 294 4.76 9.86 11.20
CA GLY A 294 5.43 10.61 10.14
C GLY A 294 4.49 11.54 9.39
N ASN A 295 5.08 12.30 8.48
CA ASN A 295 4.40 13.18 7.54
C ASN A 295 5.03 12.93 6.15
N ASN A 296 5.18 11.64 5.83
CA ASN A 296 6.00 11.15 4.73
C ASN A 296 5.38 11.43 3.34
N SER A 297 4.13 11.90 3.30
CA SER A 297 3.57 12.55 2.10
C SER A 297 4.48 13.67 1.57
N ALA A 298 5.21 14.37 2.46
CA ALA A 298 6.18 15.38 2.08
C ALA A 298 7.36 14.80 1.28
N SER A 299 7.85 13.62 1.66
CA SER A 299 8.88 12.89 0.90
C SER A 299 8.38 12.47 -0.47
N VAL A 300 7.18 11.87 -0.53
CA VAL A 300 6.57 11.39 -1.78
C VAL A 300 6.37 12.52 -2.79
N VAL A 301 5.91 13.68 -2.32
CA VAL A 301 5.70 14.88 -3.16
C VAL A 301 7.04 15.47 -3.60
N ALA A 302 7.98 15.65 -2.66
CA ALA A 302 9.28 16.25 -2.94
C ALA A 302 10.09 15.40 -3.93
N ASP A 303 10.17 14.08 -3.70
CA ASP A 303 10.94 13.18 -4.55
C ASP A 303 10.41 13.14 -5.98
N ALA A 304 9.09 13.09 -6.16
CA ALA A 304 8.47 13.15 -7.50
C ALA A 304 8.87 14.43 -8.25
N TYR A 305 8.78 15.59 -7.62
CA TYR A 305 9.12 16.86 -8.25
C TYR A 305 10.63 16.98 -8.55
N LEU A 306 11.46 16.57 -7.61
CA LEU A 306 12.94 16.62 -7.72
C LEU A 306 13.46 15.60 -8.72
N SER A 307 12.75 14.49 -8.93
CA SER A 307 13.02 13.52 -9.99
C SER A 307 12.56 13.98 -11.39
N GLY A 308 12.00 15.19 -11.49
CA GLY A 308 11.63 15.79 -12.78
C GLY A 308 10.19 15.54 -13.22
N LEU A 309 9.36 14.88 -12.40
CA LEU A 309 7.95 14.67 -12.73
C LEU A 309 7.17 15.99 -12.72
N ARG A 310 6.28 16.14 -13.70
CA ARG A 310 5.47 17.35 -13.91
C ARG A 310 4.06 16.94 -14.35
N GLY A 311 3.22 17.90 -14.73
CA GLY A 311 1.85 17.61 -15.21
C GLY A 311 0.80 17.59 -14.09
N TYR A 312 1.15 18.09 -12.91
CA TYR A 312 0.27 18.26 -11.76
C TYR A 312 0.51 19.61 -11.07
N ASP A 313 -0.40 20.03 -10.18
CA ASP A 313 -0.31 21.30 -9.48
C ASP A 313 0.68 21.24 -8.31
N ALA A 314 1.93 21.55 -8.60
CA ALA A 314 3.01 21.57 -7.61
C ALA A 314 2.85 22.70 -6.58
N GLU A 315 2.16 23.79 -6.91
CA GLU A 315 1.91 24.89 -5.95
C GLU A 315 0.89 24.48 -4.90
N THR A 316 -0.18 23.81 -5.31
CA THR A 316 -1.14 23.21 -4.36
C THR A 316 -0.45 22.19 -3.45
N LEU A 317 0.44 21.34 -3.99
CA LEU A 317 1.21 20.38 -3.19
C LEU A 317 2.20 21.06 -2.25
N TRP A 318 2.80 22.19 -2.65
CA TRP A 318 3.63 23.00 -1.74
C TRP A 318 2.82 23.51 -0.54
N GLN A 319 1.65 24.07 -0.79
CA GLN A 319 0.75 24.51 0.30
C GLN A 319 0.36 23.35 1.21
N ALA A 320 0.08 22.20 0.64
CA ALA A 320 -0.32 21.00 1.36
C ALA A 320 0.77 20.49 2.31
N VAL A 321 2.03 20.34 1.86
CA VAL A 321 3.13 19.86 2.70
C VAL A 321 3.50 20.89 3.78
N VAL A 322 3.44 22.18 3.48
CA VAL A 322 3.66 23.25 4.48
C VAL A 322 2.55 23.24 5.53
N HIS A 323 1.29 23.05 5.12
CA HIS A 323 0.16 22.95 6.05
C HIS A 323 0.33 21.74 6.97
N GLY A 324 0.53 20.53 6.40
CA GLY A 324 0.72 19.30 7.17
C GLY A 324 1.89 19.35 8.16
N ALA A 325 2.96 20.09 7.84
CA ALA A 325 4.10 20.29 8.73
C ALA A 325 3.81 21.18 9.95
N ASN A 326 2.70 21.93 9.95
CA ASN A 326 2.35 22.90 10.98
C ASN A 326 0.93 22.71 11.55
N ALA A 327 0.29 21.58 11.24
CA ALA A 327 -1.05 21.26 11.68
C ALA A 327 -1.22 19.74 11.88
N VAL A 328 -2.29 19.36 12.55
CA VAL A 328 -2.75 17.98 12.68
C VAL A 328 -4.24 17.95 12.33
N HIS A 329 -4.66 16.89 11.63
CA HIS A 329 -6.07 16.73 11.27
C HIS A 329 -6.94 16.60 12.53
N PRO A 330 -8.09 17.27 12.61
CA PRO A 330 -8.89 17.34 13.84
C PRO A 330 -9.42 15.99 14.32
N GLU A 331 -9.66 15.04 13.41
CA GLU A 331 -10.24 13.73 13.73
C GLU A 331 -9.24 12.57 13.60
N VAL A 332 -8.18 12.74 12.80
CA VAL A 332 -7.20 11.70 12.51
C VAL A 332 -5.80 12.20 12.85
N ASN A 333 -5.36 11.96 14.06
CA ASN A 333 -4.12 12.52 14.61
C ASN A 333 -2.82 12.01 13.95
N SER A 334 -2.87 10.94 13.16
CA SER A 334 -1.75 10.48 12.32
C SER A 334 -1.65 11.24 10.99
N THR A 335 -2.62 12.10 10.66
CA THR A 335 -2.61 12.94 9.46
C THR A 335 -2.16 14.36 9.82
N GLY A 336 -1.20 14.90 9.10
CA GLY A 336 -0.42 16.04 9.53
C GLY A 336 0.64 15.64 10.56
N ARG A 337 1.00 16.52 11.50
CA ARG A 337 2.04 16.26 12.50
C ARG A 337 1.51 16.30 13.92
N HIS A 338 1.20 15.15 14.49
CA HIS A 338 0.84 15.05 15.91
C HIS A 338 2.00 15.50 16.80
N GLY A 339 1.74 16.50 17.66
CA GLY A 339 2.75 17.12 18.51
C GLY A 339 3.60 18.18 17.82
N PHE A 340 3.14 18.73 16.69
CA PHE A 340 3.86 19.76 15.95
C PHE A 340 4.16 21.01 16.80
N GLU A 341 3.33 21.35 17.78
CA GLU A 341 3.53 22.48 18.69
C GLU A 341 4.80 22.30 19.52
N TYR A 342 5.06 21.10 20.02
CA TYR A 342 6.29 20.75 20.73
C TYR A 342 7.46 20.69 19.76
N TYR A 343 7.30 19.95 18.67
CA TYR A 343 8.37 19.75 17.70
C TYR A 343 8.87 21.07 17.10
N ASN A 344 7.98 21.95 16.69
CA ASN A 344 8.35 23.26 16.12
C ASN A 344 9.05 24.19 17.12
N LYS A 345 8.73 24.06 18.42
CA LYS A 345 9.29 24.91 19.48
C LYS A 345 10.57 24.33 20.08
N LEU A 346 10.57 23.05 20.41
CA LEU A 346 11.65 22.39 21.14
C LEU A 346 12.65 21.68 20.21
N GLY A 347 12.23 21.33 19.02
CA GLY A 347 12.98 20.51 18.05
C GLY A 347 12.83 19.01 18.28
N TYR A 348 11.88 18.58 19.10
CA TYR A 348 11.52 17.18 19.31
C TYR A 348 10.11 17.06 19.90
N VAL A 349 9.51 15.89 19.77
CA VAL A 349 8.28 15.51 20.46
C VAL A 349 8.68 14.95 21.83
N PRO A 350 8.23 15.54 22.96
CA PRO A 350 8.61 15.05 24.28
C PRO A 350 7.99 13.69 24.61
N TYR A 351 8.74 12.87 25.36
CA TYR A 351 8.31 11.55 25.80
C TYR A 351 7.15 11.59 26.81
N ASP A 352 7.09 12.62 27.65
CA ASP A 352 6.21 12.74 28.81
C ASP A 352 4.97 13.61 28.58
N VAL A 353 4.55 13.84 27.32
CA VAL A 353 3.38 14.64 26.96
C VAL A 353 2.19 13.83 26.41
N LYS A 354 2.15 12.52 26.68
CA LYS A 354 1.11 11.59 26.23
C LYS A 354 0.97 11.49 24.68
N ILE A 355 2.07 11.70 23.98
CA ILE A 355 2.21 11.41 22.56
C ILE A 355 3.16 10.23 22.44
N ASN A 356 2.64 9.10 21.96
CA ASN A 356 3.44 7.89 21.75
C ASN A 356 4.45 8.05 20.62
N GLU A 357 5.43 7.14 20.57
CA GLU A 357 6.38 7.03 19.45
C GLU A 357 7.16 8.33 19.20
N SER A 358 7.48 9.03 20.28
CA SER A 358 8.02 10.40 20.26
C SER A 358 9.34 10.54 19.49
N VAL A 359 10.22 9.54 19.57
CA VAL A 359 11.50 9.53 18.83
C VAL A 359 11.26 9.24 17.36
N ALA A 360 10.45 8.22 17.04
CA ALA A 360 10.09 7.92 15.65
C ALA A 360 9.50 9.16 14.97
N ARG A 361 8.51 9.82 15.60
CA ARG A 361 7.92 11.07 15.07
C ARG A 361 8.96 12.17 14.86
N THR A 362 9.88 12.35 15.81
CA THR A 362 10.91 13.39 15.71
C THR A 362 11.84 13.14 14.52
N LEU A 363 12.25 11.89 14.30
CA LEU A 363 13.14 11.50 13.20
C LEU A 363 12.44 11.64 11.84
N GLU A 364 11.21 11.14 11.72
CA GLU A 364 10.42 11.27 10.49
C GLU A 364 10.20 12.75 10.15
N TYR A 365 9.77 13.57 11.10
CA TYR A 365 9.54 15.01 10.87
C TYR A 365 10.81 15.77 10.49
N ALA A 366 11.99 15.37 11.00
CA ALA A 366 13.24 15.99 10.59
C ALA A 366 13.58 15.72 9.13
N TYR A 367 13.39 14.49 8.68
CA TYR A 367 13.54 14.12 7.28
C TYR A 367 12.48 14.77 6.39
N ASP A 368 11.22 14.78 6.82
CA ASP A 368 10.13 15.43 6.09
C ASP A 368 10.39 16.94 5.92
N ASP A 369 10.92 17.62 6.93
CA ASP A 369 11.31 19.02 6.84
C ASP A 369 12.47 19.24 5.85
N TRP A 370 13.41 18.31 5.77
CA TRP A 370 14.44 18.35 4.73
C TRP A 370 13.83 18.20 3.33
N CYS A 371 12.88 17.31 3.15
CA CYS A 371 12.15 17.12 1.90
C CYS A 371 11.39 18.40 1.49
N ILE A 372 10.66 19.03 2.43
CA ILE A 372 9.95 20.29 2.20
C ILE A 372 10.92 21.41 1.82
N TYR A 373 12.08 21.48 2.50
CA TYR A 373 13.13 22.45 2.17
C TYR A 373 13.63 22.28 0.74
N GLN A 374 13.96 21.05 0.32
CA GLN A 374 14.45 20.79 -1.04
C GLN A 374 13.38 21.07 -2.11
N PHE A 375 12.14 20.66 -1.84
CA PHE A 375 11.01 20.92 -2.75
C PHE A 375 10.76 22.43 -2.91
N GLY A 376 10.68 23.18 -1.81
CA GLY A 376 10.49 24.62 -1.85
C GLY A 376 11.66 25.36 -2.52
N LYS A 377 12.91 24.90 -2.34
CA LYS A 377 14.07 25.41 -3.04
C LYS A 377 13.96 25.23 -4.56
N ALA A 378 13.51 24.05 -4.99
CA ALA A 378 13.30 23.74 -6.42
C ALA A 378 12.14 24.57 -7.02
N LEU A 379 11.12 24.90 -6.22
CA LEU A 379 10.03 25.82 -6.61
C LEU A 379 10.43 27.31 -6.57
N GLY A 380 11.63 27.66 -6.12
CA GLY A 380 12.07 29.05 -6.01
C GLY A 380 11.47 29.83 -4.85
N LYS A 381 11.03 29.12 -3.78
CA LYS A 381 10.48 29.76 -2.56
C LYS A 381 11.54 30.62 -1.86
N SER A 382 11.09 31.64 -1.15
CA SER A 382 11.99 32.60 -0.50
C SER A 382 12.79 31.97 0.66
N LYS A 383 13.98 32.51 0.92
CA LYS A 383 14.80 32.10 2.08
C LYS A 383 14.05 32.20 3.42
N LYS A 384 13.11 33.15 3.54
CA LYS A 384 12.27 33.33 4.73
C LYS A 384 11.32 32.14 4.94
N GLU A 385 10.68 31.68 3.87
CA GLU A 385 9.78 30.52 3.91
C GLU A 385 10.55 29.21 4.19
N LEU A 386 11.75 29.06 3.62
CA LEU A 386 12.54 27.83 3.70
C LEU A 386 13.31 27.69 5.03
N LYS A 387 13.65 28.78 5.70
CA LYS A 387 14.51 28.78 6.91
C LYS A 387 14.00 27.86 8.05
N PRO A 388 12.69 27.82 8.39
CA PRO A 388 12.21 26.91 9.43
C PRO A 388 12.48 25.45 9.11
N PHE A 389 12.24 25.01 7.87
CA PHE A 389 12.42 23.63 7.42
C PHE A 389 13.89 23.24 7.42
N ALA A 390 14.78 24.11 6.88
CA ALA A 390 16.21 23.87 6.91
C ALA A 390 16.77 23.70 8.35
N LYS A 391 16.24 24.49 9.30
CA LYS A 391 16.62 24.38 10.71
C LYS A 391 16.11 23.07 11.33
N ARG A 392 14.84 22.73 11.09
CA ARG A 392 14.20 21.56 11.69
C ARG A 392 14.70 20.23 11.10
N ALA A 393 15.24 20.23 9.88
CA ALA A 393 15.92 19.09 9.31
C ALA A 393 17.07 18.54 10.18
N MET A 394 17.66 19.38 11.04
CA MET A 394 18.72 18.99 11.96
C MET A 394 18.20 18.52 13.34
N ASN A 395 16.89 18.42 13.52
CA ASN A 395 16.29 18.09 14.81
C ASN A 395 16.56 16.66 15.28
N TYR A 396 16.95 15.74 14.39
CA TYR A 396 17.38 14.39 14.75
C TYR A 396 18.50 14.39 15.80
N GLU A 397 19.37 15.43 15.82
CA GLU A 397 20.43 15.58 16.81
C GLU A 397 19.90 15.73 18.25
N LYS A 398 18.66 16.20 18.41
CA LYS A 398 18.03 16.44 19.72
C LYS A 398 17.71 15.16 20.47
N VAL A 399 17.46 14.07 19.75
CA VAL A 399 17.10 12.77 20.33
C VAL A 399 18.26 11.76 20.29
N PHE A 400 19.43 12.16 19.78
CA PHE A 400 20.62 11.33 19.79
C PHE A 400 21.33 11.41 21.14
N ASP A 401 21.44 10.28 21.84
CA ASP A 401 22.20 10.13 23.09
C ASP A 401 23.64 9.75 22.80
N ARG A 402 24.55 10.71 22.98
CA ARG A 402 25.99 10.53 22.70
C ARG A 402 26.66 9.50 23.61
N GLU A 403 26.14 9.27 24.81
CA GLU A 403 26.66 8.31 25.75
C GLU A 403 26.43 6.87 25.29
N ASN A 404 25.22 6.59 24.80
CA ASN A 404 24.84 5.26 24.33
C ASN A 404 25.07 5.05 22.81
N GLY A 405 25.24 6.14 22.04
CA GLY A 405 25.38 6.08 20.59
C GLY A 405 24.06 5.74 19.87
N LEU A 406 22.92 5.89 20.52
CA LEU A 406 21.59 5.51 20.03
C LEU A 406 20.59 6.66 20.18
N MET A 407 19.51 6.60 19.42
CA MET A 407 18.36 7.49 19.59
C MET A 407 17.59 7.13 20.86
N ARG A 408 17.14 8.15 21.61
CA ARG A 408 16.52 7.98 22.93
C ARG A 408 15.47 9.05 23.18
N GLY A 409 14.38 8.69 23.88
CA GLY A 409 13.32 9.60 24.28
C GLY A 409 13.83 10.78 25.10
N ARG A 410 13.24 11.96 24.90
CA ARG A 410 13.57 13.18 25.62
C ARG A 410 12.34 13.75 26.31
N LEU A 411 12.47 14.12 27.57
CA LEU A 411 11.41 14.70 28.38
C LEU A 411 11.18 16.18 28.02
N LEU A 412 10.04 16.72 28.39
CA LEU A 412 9.70 18.13 28.22
C LEU A 412 10.73 19.08 28.85
N ASN A 413 11.37 18.67 29.97
CA ASN A 413 12.42 19.42 30.65
C ASN A 413 13.82 19.31 29.99
N GLY A 414 13.92 18.63 28.86
CA GLY A 414 15.13 18.48 28.07
C GLY A 414 16.06 17.34 28.51
N LYS A 415 15.77 16.59 29.59
CA LYS A 415 16.54 15.42 30.00
C LYS A 415 16.16 14.19 29.14
N PHE A 416 17.08 13.26 28.97
CA PHE A 416 16.78 11.98 28.37
C PHE A 416 15.89 11.11 29.28
N GLN A 417 15.04 10.30 28.69
CA GLN A 417 14.22 9.29 29.35
C GLN A 417 15.10 8.35 30.19
N SER A 418 14.70 8.06 31.42
CA SER A 418 15.35 7.11 32.29
C SER A 418 14.29 6.35 33.11
N PRO A 419 14.40 5.01 33.25
CA PRO A 419 15.41 4.13 32.63
C PRO A 419 15.29 4.04 31.11
N PHE A 420 16.36 3.57 30.46
CA PHE A 420 16.38 3.35 29.00
C PHE A 420 16.79 1.90 28.69
N ASN A 421 15.93 1.20 27.96
CA ASN A 421 16.23 -0.12 27.43
C ASN A 421 16.24 -0.05 25.89
N PRO A 422 17.41 -0.16 25.22
CA PRO A 422 17.51 -0.02 23.77
C PRO A 422 16.86 -1.17 22.99
N LEU A 423 16.52 -2.28 23.66
CA LEU A 423 15.85 -3.45 23.09
C LEU A 423 14.33 -3.41 23.26
N LYS A 424 13.79 -2.36 23.89
CA LYS A 424 12.34 -2.20 24.07
C LYS A 424 11.68 -1.79 22.76
N TRP A 425 10.77 -2.61 22.30
CA TRP A 425 9.96 -2.36 21.11
C TRP A 425 8.76 -1.47 21.45
N GLY A 426 8.44 -0.54 20.55
CA GLY A 426 7.37 0.43 20.75
C GLY A 426 7.80 1.56 21.69
N ASP A 427 6.85 2.11 22.48
CA ASP A 427 7.06 3.20 23.43
C ASP A 427 7.49 4.51 22.73
N THR A 428 8.78 4.77 22.60
CA THR A 428 9.34 5.91 21.84
C THR A 428 9.50 5.64 20.35
N PHE A 429 9.34 4.40 19.92
CA PHE A 429 9.54 3.94 18.54
C PHE A 429 8.28 3.28 17.99
N THR A 430 8.14 3.24 16.67
CA THR A 430 7.04 2.58 15.96
C THR A 430 7.51 1.22 15.45
N GLU A 431 6.89 0.13 15.90
CA GLU A 431 7.18 -1.22 15.43
C GLU A 431 8.69 -1.53 15.33
N GLY A 432 9.42 -1.12 16.35
CA GLY A 432 10.86 -1.24 16.40
C GLY A 432 11.43 -0.79 17.73
N ASN A 433 12.75 -0.78 17.84
CA ASN A 433 13.51 -0.36 19.01
C ASN A 433 14.63 0.64 18.64
N ALA A 434 15.48 1.02 19.59
CA ALA A 434 16.56 1.98 19.35
C ALA A 434 17.57 1.50 18.30
N TRP A 435 17.82 0.19 18.19
CA TRP A 435 18.74 -0.38 17.20
C TRP A 435 18.18 -0.28 15.76
N HIS A 436 16.85 -0.19 15.59
CA HIS A 436 16.23 0.01 14.29
C HIS A 436 16.20 1.50 13.91
N TYR A 437 15.75 2.36 14.83
CA TYR A 437 15.47 3.76 14.51
C TYR A 437 16.69 4.68 14.53
N THR A 438 17.80 4.30 15.16
CA THR A 438 19.02 5.14 15.19
C THR A 438 19.53 5.48 13.79
N TRP A 439 19.21 4.65 12.80
CA TRP A 439 19.62 4.82 11.41
C TRP A 439 18.69 5.68 10.56
N SER A 440 17.53 6.10 11.10
CA SER A 440 16.51 6.89 10.37
C SER A 440 16.90 8.37 10.22
N VAL A 441 18.12 8.60 9.73
CA VAL A 441 18.67 9.91 9.35
C VAL A 441 19.08 9.85 7.88
N PHE A 442 18.09 9.71 7.03
CA PHE A 442 18.29 9.46 5.58
C PHE A 442 19.01 10.61 4.89
N HIS A 443 18.74 11.85 5.28
CA HIS A 443 19.18 13.09 4.64
C HIS A 443 20.54 13.60 5.11
N ASP A 444 21.08 13.07 6.22
CA ASP A 444 22.40 13.46 6.77
C ASP A 444 23.16 12.27 7.39
N PRO A 445 23.46 11.22 6.62
CA PRO A 445 24.24 10.08 7.14
C PRO A 445 25.61 10.51 7.69
N GLU A 446 26.25 11.47 7.04
CA GLU A 446 27.53 12.01 7.51
C GLU A 446 27.42 12.76 8.84
N GLY A 447 26.28 13.45 9.06
CA GLY A 447 25.95 14.05 10.35
C GLY A 447 25.83 13.01 11.46
N LEU A 448 25.13 11.91 11.17
CA LEU A 448 25.01 10.79 12.10
C LEU A 448 26.38 10.14 12.40
N ILE A 449 27.22 9.95 11.38
CA ILE A 449 28.59 9.46 11.54
C ILE A 449 29.39 10.39 12.47
N ARG A 450 29.31 11.70 12.30
CA ARG A 450 29.96 12.68 13.19
C ARG A 450 29.43 12.61 14.63
N LEU A 451 28.11 12.48 14.81
CA LEU A 451 27.48 12.35 16.13
C LEU A 451 27.98 11.11 16.88
N MET A 452 28.16 10.00 16.18
CA MET A 452 28.68 8.74 16.74
C MET A 452 30.19 8.78 17.04
N GLY A 453 30.90 9.81 16.59
CA GLY A 453 32.35 9.97 16.85
C GLY A 453 33.25 9.47 15.72
N GLY A 454 32.70 9.35 14.49
CA GLY A 454 33.44 9.01 13.27
C GLY A 454 33.13 7.65 12.70
N LYS A 455 33.67 7.38 11.50
CA LYS A 455 33.37 6.19 10.70
C LYS A 455 33.62 4.86 11.39
N GLU A 456 34.70 4.78 12.16
CA GLU A 456 35.05 3.54 12.86
C GLU A 456 33.99 3.14 13.90
N LYS A 457 33.60 4.08 14.77
CA LYS A 457 32.59 3.83 15.79
C LYS A 457 31.20 3.61 15.16
N PHE A 458 30.89 4.36 14.11
CA PHE A 458 29.66 4.15 13.34
C PHE A 458 29.58 2.72 12.78
N ASN A 459 30.66 2.23 12.15
CA ASN A 459 30.72 0.87 11.61
C ASN A 459 30.61 -0.19 12.73
N GLN A 460 31.25 0.01 13.89
CA GLN A 460 31.10 -0.89 15.03
C GLN A 460 29.65 -0.97 15.53
N MET A 461 28.96 0.16 15.59
CA MET A 461 27.55 0.22 15.97
C MET A 461 26.66 -0.47 14.92
N LEU A 462 26.91 -0.22 13.64
CA LEU A 462 26.14 -0.85 12.57
C LEU A 462 26.41 -2.36 12.48
N ASP A 463 27.64 -2.81 12.66
CA ASP A 463 27.97 -4.23 12.78
C ASP A 463 27.21 -4.89 13.94
N SER A 464 27.05 -4.17 15.05
CA SER A 464 26.31 -4.68 16.22
C SER A 464 24.86 -5.01 15.91
N VAL A 465 24.22 -4.33 14.96
CA VAL A 465 22.85 -4.66 14.52
C VAL A 465 22.74 -6.11 14.07
N PHE A 466 23.75 -6.61 13.34
CA PHE A 466 23.76 -7.97 12.79
C PHE A 466 24.33 -9.01 13.77
N LEU A 467 25.15 -8.59 14.71
CA LEU A 467 25.88 -9.47 15.63
C LEU A 467 25.17 -9.69 16.96
N LEU A 468 24.37 -8.72 17.42
CA LEU A 468 23.60 -8.86 18.65
C LEU A 468 22.56 -9.99 18.50
N PRO A 469 22.39 -10.81 19.55
CA PRO A 469 21.31 -11.79 19.53
C PRO A 469 19.96 -11.11 19.31
N PRO A 470 18.98 -11.75 18.63
CA PRO A 470 17.66 -11.20 18.40
C PRO A 470 16.77 -11.24 19.65
N VAL A 471 17.28 -10.66 20.75
CA VAL A 471 16.57 -10.49 22.01
C VAL A 471 15.76 -9.20 21.97
N PHE A 472 14.68 -9.17 22.74
CA PHE A 472 13.74 -8.06 22.72
C PHE A 472 13.06 -7.86 24.08
N ASP A 473 12.51 -6.67 24.28
CA ASP A 473 11.57 -6.34 25.33
C ASP A 473 10.25 -5.90 24.69
N ASN A 474 9.19 -6.68 24.86
CA ASN A 474 7.85 -6.43 24.31
C ASN A 474 6.87 -5.85 25.35
N SER A 475 7.38 -5.36 26.48
CA SER A 475 6.57 -4.89 27.62
C SER A 475 5.60 -3.76 27.26
N TYR A 476 5.89 -2.97 26.23
CA TYR A 476 5.01 -1.91 25.75
C TYR A 476 3.73 -2.46 25.13
N TYR A 477 3.85 -3.47 24.27
CA TYR A 477 2.70 -4.08 23.61
C TYR A 477 1.95 -5.06 24.51
N GLY A 478 2.60 -5.65 25.52
CA GLY A 478 2.03 -6.68 26.39
C GLY A 478 1.93 -8.06 25.74
N PHE A 479 2.31 -8.20 24.48
CA PHE A 479 2.40 -9.46 23.73
C PHE A 479 3.50 -9.34 22.66
N THR A 480 3.91 -10.47 22.07
CA THR A 480 4.90 -10.47 21.00
C THR A 480 4.19 -10.23 19.66
N ILE A 481 4.41 -9.06 19.10
CA ILE A 481 3.94 -8.70 17.74
C ILE A 481 4.65 -9.53 16.67
N HIS A 482 4.10 -9.59 15.46
CA HIS A 482 4.62 -10.48 14.43
C HIS A 482 6.02 -10.05 13.94
N GLU A 483 6.33 -8.76 13.88
CA GLU A 483 7.62 -8.23 13.45
C GLU A 483 8.78 -8.70 14.38
N ILE A 484 8.49 -8.83 15.67
CA ILE A 484 9.46 -9.42 16.64
C ILE A 484 9.70 -10.90 16.33
N ARG A 485 8.63 -11.66 16.04
CA ARG A 485 8.75 -13.08 15.69
C ARG A 485 9.51 -13.27 14.39
N GLU A 486 9.23 -12.45 13.42
CA GLU A 486 9.92 -12.43 12.12
C GLU A 486 11.40 -12.15 12.31
N MET A 487 11.79 -11.13 13.07
CA MET A 487 13.20 -10.85 13.42
C MET A 487 13.88 -12.08 14.05
N GLN A 488 13.20 -12.77 14.97
CA GLN A 488 13.76 -13.97 15.59
C GLN A 488 13.95 -15.12 14.59
N VAL A 489 12.95 -15.35 13.72
CA VAL A 489 13.00 -16.41 12.71
C VAL A 489 14.09 -16.15 11.67
N MET A 490 14.24 -14.91 11.23
CA MET A 490 15.29 -14.50 10.28
C MET A 490 16.70 -14.75 10.84
N ASN A 491 16.88 -14.63 12.15
CA ASN A 491 18.15 -14.83 12.84
C ASN A 491 19.32 -14.06 12.20
N MET A 492 19.11 -12.75 11.99
CA MET A 492 20.10 -11.78 11.49
C MET A 492 20.35 -10.67 12.53
N GLY A 493 20.50 -11.05 13.79
CA GLY A 493 20.63 -10.11 14.89
C GLY A 493 19.38 -9.28 15.12
N ASN A 494 19.55 -7.98 15.30
CA ASN A 494 18.47 -7.00 15.36
C ASN A 494 18.15 -6.39 13.98
N TYR A 495 18.66 -6.92 12.87
CA TYR A 495 18.28 -6.50 11.54
C TYR A 495 16.93 -7.12 11.15
N ALA A 496 15.86 -6.43 11.51
CA ALA A 496 14.48 -6.87 11.30
C ALA A 496 13.99 -6.49 9.91
N HIS A 497 14.49 -7.14 8.84
CA HIS A 497 14.19 -6.81 7.45
C HIS A 497 12.70 -6.86 7.10
N GLY A 498 11.93 -7.66 7.82
CA GLY A 498 10.48 -7.77 7.64
C GLY A 498 9.70 -6.49 7.95
N ASN A 499 10.37 -5.46 8.52
CA ASN A 499 9.75 -4.16 8.76
C ASN A 499 10.64 -3.00 8.25
N GLN A 500 10.04 -1.90 7.82
CA GLN A 500 10.67 -0.85 7.02
C GLN A 500 11.73 -0.01 7.73
N PRO A 501 11.66 0.27 9.06
CA PRO A 501 12.58 1.19 9.72
C PRO A 501 14.07 0.88 9.54
N ILE A 502 14.44 -0.38 9.33
CA ILE A 502 15.85 -0.82 9.23
C ILE A 502 16.30 -1.12 7.79
N GLN A 503 15.39 -1.24 6.83
CA GLN A 503 15.68 -1.77 5.47
C GLN A 503 16.79 -1.00 4.74
N HIS A 504 16.93 0.30 4.97
CA HIS A 504 17.96 1.15 4.35
C HIS A 504 19.35 1.06 5.04
N ALA A 505 19.39 0.57 6.28
CA ALA A 505 20.59 0.67 7.11
C ALA A 505 21.81 -0.06 6.52
N ILE A 506 21.60 -1.15 5.80
CA ILE A 506 22.68 -1.88 5.11
C ILE A 506 23.45 -0.95 4.16
N TYR A 507 22.77 -0.06 3.46
CA TYR A 507 23.39 0.85 2.50
C TYR A 507 24.19 1.99 3.17
N LEU A 508 24.07 2.18 4.48
CA LEU A 508 24.85 3.18 5.22
C LEU A 508 26.33 2.82 5.33
N TYR A 509 26.71 1.56 5.09
CA TYR A 509 28.11 1.17 4.96
C TYR A 509 28.85 1.90 3.82
N ASP A 510 28.13 2.31 2.76
CA ASP A 510 28.74 3.07 1.66
C ASP A 510 29.20 4.45 2.13
N TYR A 511 28.40 5.13 2.96
CA TYR A 511 28.74 6.44 3.54
C TYR A 511 29.88 6.35 4.56
N SER A 512 30.01 5.22 5.24
CA SER A 512 31.07 4.99 6.24
C SER A 512 32.35 4.39 5.68
N GLY A 513 32.40 4.14 4.35
CA GLY A 513 33.59 3.68 3.64
C GLY A 513 33.87 2.19 3.71
N GLN A 514 32.82 1.37 3.94
CA GLN A 514 32.90 -0.09 3.93
C GLN A 514 31.89 -0.72 2.97
N PRO A 515 31.89 -0.34 1.66
CA PRO A 515 30.89 -0.80 0.70
C PRO A 515 30.85 -2.33 0.52
N TRP A 516 31.96 -3.04 0.77
CA TRP A 516 31.97 -4.50 0.75
C TRP A 516 31.02 -5.14 1.77
N LYS A 517 30.77 -4.49 2.92
CA LYS A 517 29.80 -4.97 3.90
C LYS A 517 28.37 -4.75 3.41
N CYS A 518 28.10 -3.61 2.77
CA CYS A 518 26.83 -3.38 2.07
C CYS A 518 26.57 -4.52 1.07
N GLN A 519 27.49 -4.78 0.16
CA GLN A 519 27.40 -5.83 -0.85
C GLN A 519 27.16 -7.21 -0.23
N TYR A 520 27.89 -7.54 0.84
CA TYR A 520 27.73 -8.81 1.55
C TYR A 520 26.33 -8.95 2.14
N TRP A 521 25.88 -7.97 2.94
CA TRP A 521 24.61 -8.07 3.64
C TRP A 521 23.41 -7.99 2.71
N VAL A 522 23.46 -7.15 1.67
CA VAL A 522 22.40 -7.10 0.64
C VAL A 522 22.22 -8.48 0.02
N ARG A 523 23.33 -9.16 -0.36
CA ARG A 523 23.28 -10.50 -0.92
C ARG A 523 22.70 -11.51 0.09
N GLN A 524 23.14 -11.46 1.35
CA GLN A 524 22.59 -12.34 2.40
C GLN A 524 21.09 -12.18 2.58
N VAL A 525 20.59 -10.94 2.56
CA VAL A 525 19.15 -10.67 2.67
C VAL A 525 18.41 -11.22 1.46
N MET A 526 18.88 -10.96 0.25
CA MET A 526 18.21 -11.42 -0.97
C MET A 526 18.15 -12.94 -1.05
N ASP A 527 19.25 -13.63 -0.74
CA ASP A 527 19.34 -15.09 -0.85
C ASP A 527 18.57 -15.82 0.26
N ARG A 528 18.41 -15.22 1.44
CA ARG A 528 17.84 -15.90 2.61
C ARG A 528 16.41 -15.53 2.92
N LEU A 529 16.00 -14.32 2.58
CA LEU A 529 14.74 -13.74 3.07
C LEU A 529 13.70 -13.54 1.97
N TYR A 530 14.04 -13.86 0.72
CA TYR A 530 13.12 -13.84 -0.41
C TYR A 530 13.12 -15.19 -1.11
N THR A 531 11.94 -15.71 -1.41
CA THR A 531 11.77 -17.04 -2.05
C THR A 531 10.71 -16.98 -3.14
N PRO A 532 10.74 -17.95 -4.11
CA PRO A 532 9.74 -18.02 -5.18
C PRO A 532 8.44 -18.70 -4.76
N THR A 533 8.19 -18.83 -3.46
CA THR A 533 7.02 -19.51 -2.90
C THR A 533 5.90 -18.52 -2.50
N PRO A 534 4.68 -18.99 -2.21
CA PRO A 534 3.62 -18.12 -1.68
C PRO A 534 4.02 -17.38 -0.41
N ASP A 535 4.86 -18.00 0.45
CA ASP A 535 5.43 -17.40 1.66
C ASP A 535 6.77 -16.70 1.35
N GLY A 536 6.83 -15.96 0.25
CA GLY A 536 8.05 -15.45 -0.36
C GLY A 536 8.77 -14.34 0.40
N TYR A 537 8.18 -13.79 1.45
CA TYR A 537 8.76 -12.70 2.26
C TYR A 537 8.95 -13.09 3.72
N CYS A 538 9.92 -12.44 4.34
CA CYS A 538 10.25 -12.63 5.75
C CYS A 538 9.37 -11.82 6.71
N GLY A 539 8.46 -11.00 6.21
CA GLY A 539 7.55 -10.12 6.93
C GLY A 539 6.50 -9.53 6.00
N ASP A 540 5.95 -8.39 6.36
CA ASP A 540 4.90 -7.76 5.57
C ASP A 540 5.42 -7.19 4.24
N GLU A 541 4.58 -7.28 3.23
CA GLU A 541 4.89 -6.77 1.89
C GLU A 541 4.74 -5.24 1.82
N ASP A 542 3.78 -4.70 2.55
CA ASP A 542 3.50 -3.27 2.78
C ASP A 542 3.40 -2.43 1.51
N ASN A 543 2.34 -2.72 0.75
CA ASN A 543 1.93 -1.94 -0.41
C ASN A 543 3.03 -1.75 -1.48
N GLY A 544 3.91 -2.73 -1.63
CA GLY A 544 4.98 -2.74 -2.61
C GLY A 544 6.37 -2.37 -2.06
N GLN A 545 6.49 -1.91 -0.82
CA GLN A 545 7.76 -1.43 -0.28
C GLN A 545 8.82 -2.53 -0.17
N THR A 546 8.48 -3.67 0.45
CA THR A 546 9.41 -4.79 0.63
C THR A 546 9.78 -5.42 -0.71
N SER A 547 8.85 -5.44 -1.66
CA SER A 547 9.07 -5.86 -3.04
C SER A 547 10.01 -4.91 -3.80
N ALA A 548 9.79 -3.60 -3.69
CA ALA A 548 10.61 -2.58 -4.34
C ALA A 548 12.06 -2.56 -3.79
N TRP A 549 12.23 -2.89 -2.49
CA TRP A 549 13.56 -3.06 -1.91
C TRP A 549 14.35 -4.16 -2.63
N TYR A 550 13.70 -5.31 -2.88
CA TYR A 550 14.33 -6.41 -3.64
C TYR A 550 14.67 -5.98 -5.07
N VAL A 551 13.74 -5.34 -5.77
CA VAL A 551 13.94 -4.89 -7.15
C VAL A 551 15.12 -3.92 -7.27
N PHE A 552 15.20 -2.89 -6.41
CA PHE A 552 16.33 -1.97 -6.38
C PHE A 552 17.65 -2.68 -6.05
N SER A 553 17.64 -3.54 -5.03
CA SER A 553 18.82 -4.29 -4.62
C SER A 553 19.31 -5.22 -5.72
N ALA A 554 18.38 -5.86 -6.47
CA ALA A 554 18.71 -6.70 -7.61
C ALA A 554 19.33 -5.89 -8.77
N MET A 555 18.89 -4.65 -8.98
CA MET A 555 19.50 -3.73 -9.94
C MET A 555 20.86 -3.19 -9.48
N GLY A 556 21.23 -3.38 -8.22
CA GLY A 556 22.52 -3.00 -7.65
C GLY A 556 22.64 -1.57 -7.15
N PHE A 557 21.54 -0.89 -6.84
CA PHE A 557 21.53 0.44 -6.23
C PHE A 557 20.27 0.66 -5.39
N TYR A 558 20.30 1.66 -4.48
CA TYR A 558 19.19 1.89 -3.56
C TYR A 558 19.03 3.39 -3.21
N PRO A 559 17.81 3.93 -3.17
CA PRO A 559 17.54 5.33 -2.83
C PRO A 559 17.52 5.53 -1.29
N VAL A 560 18.67 5.63 -0.65
CA VAL A 560 18.74 5.82 0.82
C VAL A 560 18.00 7.08 1.27
N CYS A 561 18.05 8.14 0.47
CA CYS A 561 17.42 9.42 0.75
C CYS A 561 16.58 9.87 -0.44
N PRO A 562 15.29 9.47 -0.54
CA PRO A 562 14.39 10.01 -1.55
C PRO A 562 14.38 11.54 -1.53
N GLY A 563 14.33 12.16 -2.72
CA GLY A 563 14.46 13.62 -2.87
C GLY A 563 15.88 14.14 -2.97
N SER A 564 16.91 13.30 -2.79
CA SER A 564 18.32 13.71 -2.96
C SER A 564 18.80 13.62 -4.41
N GLY A 565 18.16 12.82 -5.25
CA GLY A 565 18.63 12.45 -6.58
C GLY A 565 19.87 11.56 -6.57
N GLN A 566 20.17 10.91 -5.44
CA GLN A 566 21.35 10.06 -5.25
C GLN A 566 20.92 8.63 -4.90
N TYR A 567 21.76 7.68 -5.32
CA TYR A 567 21.60 6.26 -5.00
C TYR A 567 22.89 5.70 -4.40
N ALA A 568 22.77 4.93 -3.34
CA ALA A 568 23.86 4.10 -2.83
C ALA A 568 24.07 2.90 -3.77
N LEU A 569 25.30 2.45 -3.93
CA LEU A 569 25.64 1.37 -4.86
C LEU A 569 25.79 0.04 -4.13
N GLY A 570 24.97 -0.92 -4.51
CA GLY A 570 25.14 -2.32 -4.12
C GLY A 570 25.91 -3.11 -5.19
N THR A 571 25.57 -4.40 -5.28
CA THR A 571 26.04 -5.27 -6.36
C THR A 571 24.83 -5.83 -7.10
N PRO A 572 24.75 -5.71 -8.42
CA PRO A 572 23.69 -6.34 -9.19
C PRO A 572 23.54 -7.82 -8.87
N TYR A 573 22.32 -8.32 -8.89
CA TYR A 573 22.04 -9.74 -8.61
C TYR A 573 22.21 -10.60 -9.86
N PHE A 574 21.79 -10.06 -11.00
CA PHE A 574 21.80 -10.68 -12.34
C PHE A 574 22.96 -10.19 -13.18
#